data_2f5fe8d0b3ba7dcb7bd3926b4c65081e
#
_entry.id   2f5fe8d0b3ba7dcb7bd3926b4c65081e
#
_cell.length_a   1.000
_cell.length_b   1.000
_cell.length_c   1.000
_cell.angle_alpha   90.00
_cell.angle_beta   90.00
_cell.angle_gamma   90.00
#
_symmetry.space_group_name_H-M   'P 1'
#
loop_
_entity.id
_entity.type
_entity.pdbx_description
1 polymer ?
#
loop_
_entity_poly.entity_id
_entity_poly.type
_entity_poly.pdbx_seq_one_letter_code
_entity_poly.pdbx_strand_id
1 'polypeptide(L)'
;MIEYHPLKPFLPANAKVLFLGSFPPPKKRWCMDFFYPNFINDHWRIEGAIWFNDKNHFVDLERKCFKMNEIIAFLNDKGIALYDTASAVNRLKDNASDAFLEIVERTDINALLKRIPQCKAIATTGEKATVEVCNYFNISEIPSPNNSILLRENLKLYRL
;
A
#
# COMPACT_ATOMS: atom_id res chain seq x y z
N MET A 1 -1.12 -4.84 -22.66
CA MET A 1 -2.08 -3.73 -22.52
C MET A 1 -1.79 -2.98 -21.22
N ILE A 2 -1.74 -1.67 -21.29
CA ILE A 2 -1.45 -0.84 -20.12
C ILE A 2 -2.68 -0.78 -19.21
N GLU A 3 -2.47 -1.05 -17.92
CA GLU A 3 -3.48 -0.89 -16.88
C GLU A 3 -3.15 0.34 -16.06
N TYR A 4 -4.09 1.26 -15.95
CA TYR A 4 -3.97 2.41 -15.05
C TYR A 4 -4.53 2.08 -13.68
N HIS A 5 -3.98 2.69 -12.65
CA HIS A 5 -4.42 2.41 -11.27
C HIS A 5 -5.90 2.76 -11.13
N PRO A 6 -6.76 1.80 -10.75
CA PRO A 6 -8.20 2.03 -10.71
C PRO A 6 -8.67 2.83 -9.50
N LEU A 7 -7.81 3.04 -8.50
CA LEU A 7 -8.13 3.81 -7.30
C LEU A 7 -7.32 5.11 -7.25
N LYS A 8 -7.90 6.12 -6.66
CA LYS A 8 -7.20 7.34 -6.29
C LYS A 8 -6.41 7.11 -5.00
N PRO A 9 -5.29 7.82 -4.78
CA PRO A 9 -4.60 7.76 -3.50
C PRO A 9 -5.54 8.09 -2.34
N PHE A 10 -5.48 7.30 -1.28
CA PHE A 10 -6.22 7.54 -0.05
C PHE A 10 -5.33 8.31 0.91
N LEU A 11 -5.57 9.61 1.06
CA LEU A 11 -4.68 10.54 1.77
C LEU A 11 -5.43 11.37 2.81
N PRO A 12 -5.69 10.81 4.01
CA PRO A 12 -6.24 11.60 5.11
C PRO A 12 -5.30 12.77 5.45
N ALA A 13 -5.85 13.97 5.66
CA ALA A 13 -5.02 15.16 5.91
C ALA A 13 -4.12 15.03 7.14
N ASN A 14 -4.52 14.22 8.13
CA ASN A 14 -3.77 13.95 9.35
C ASN A 14 -2.83 12.75 9.23
N ALA A 15 -2.61 12.21 8.03
CA ALA A 15 -1.82 11.00 7.85
C ALA A 15 -0.39 11.18 8.33
N LYS A 16 0.09 10.20 9.10
CA LYS A 16 1.44 10.14 9.65
C LYS A 16 2.28 9.06 9.00
N VAL A 17 1.65 8.09 8.37
CA VAL A 17 2.30 7.01 7.63
C VAL A 17 1.60 6.81 6.29
N LEU A 18 2.40 6.56 5.26
CA LEU A 18 1.94 6.21 3.91
C LEU A 18 2.36 4.77 3.62
N PHE A 19 1.39 3.88 3.47
CA PHE A 19 1.66 2.52 3.00
C PHE A 19 1.70 2.50 1.47
N LEU A 20 2.73 1.91 0.92
CA LEU A 20 2.89 1.74 -0.52
C LEU A 20 3.10 0.27 -0.86
N GLY A 21 2.20 -0.28 -1.64
CA GLY A 21 2.38 -1.56 -2.32
C GLY A 21 2.93 -1.35 -3.72
N SER A 22 2.93 -2.39 -4.54
CA SER A 22 3.37 -2.32 -5.93
C SER A 22 2.25 -1.85 -6.86
N PHE A 23 1.19 -2.64 -6.98
CA PHE A 23 0.01 -2.39 -7.79
C PHE A 23 -1.08 -3.38 -7.40
N PRO A 24 -2.37 -3.03 -7.53
CA PRO A 24 -3.42 -3.96 -7.12
C PRO A 24 -3.51 -5.20 -8.02
N PRO A 25 -4.07 -6.30 -7.50
CA PRO A 25 -4.29 -7.50 -8.30
C PRO A 25 -5.34 -7.26 -9.41
N PRO A 26 -5.48 -8.18 -10.38
CA PRO A 26 -6.54 -8.08 -11.38
C PRO A 26 -7.93 -7.94 -10.75
N LYS A 27 -8.80 -7.15 -11.36
CA LYS A 27 -10.15 -6.86 -10.85
C LYS A 27 -10.97 -8.09 -10.48
N LYS A 28 -10.77 -9.20 -11.19
CA LYS A 28 -11.48 -10.46 -10.89
C LYS A 28 -11.18 -11.03 -9.49
N ARG A 29 -10.11 -10.55 -8.85
CA ARG A 29 -9.73 -10.97 -7.50
C ARG A 29 -10.16 -10.00 -6.41
N TRP A 30 -10.85 -8.92 -6.78
CA TRP A 30 -11.30 -7.91 -5.82
C TRP A 30 -12.63 -8.32 -5.18
N CYS A 31 -12.69 -8.30 -3.86
CA CYS A 31 -13.96 -8.42 -3.15
C CYS A 31 -14.56 -7.07 -2.78
N MET A 32 -13.77 -5.99 -2.86
CA MET A 32 -14.23 -4.62 -2.55
C MET A 32 -13.46 -3.61 -3.40
N ASP A 33 -14.00 -2.41 -3.56
CA ASP A 33 -13.38 -1.33 -4.32
C ASP A 33 -12.49 -0.46 -3.43
N PHE A 34 -11.44 -1.08 -2.89
CA PHE A 34 -10.48 -0.41 -2.04
C PHE A 34 -9.14 -1.13 -2.10
N PHE A 35 -8.14 -0.65 -1.34
CA PHE A 35 -6.78 -1.23 -1.32
C PHE A 35 -6.76 -2.60 -0.64
N TYR A 36 -5.82 -3.44 -1.07
CA TYR A 36 -5.70 -4.83 -0.62
C TYR A 36 -7.03 -5.59 -0.73
N PRO A 37 -7.63 -5.60 -1.93
CA PRO A 37 -9.01 -6.05 -2.13
C PRO A 37 -9.18 -7.56 -2.26
N ASN A 38 -8.08 -8.31 -2.35
CA ASN A 38 -8.15 -9.76 -2.50
C ASN A 38 -8.36 -10.39 -1.11
N PHE A 39 -9.43 -11.15 -0.95
CA PHE A 39 -9.79 -11.73 0.34
C PHE A 39 -8.72 -12.67 0.92
N ILE A 40 -7.87 -13.26 0.07
CA ILE A 40 -6.76 -14.11 0.55
C ILE A 40 -5.56 -13.30 1.03
N ASN A 41 -5.50 -11.99 0.77
CA ASN A 41 -4.44 -11.12 1.26
C ASN A 41 -4.64 -10.82 2.74
N ASP A 42 -3.55 -10.88 3.51
CA ASP A 42 -3.62 -10.78 4.97
C ASP A 42 -3.51 -9.35 5.52
N HIS A 43 -3.34 -8.33 4.67
CA HIS A 43 -3.10 -6.97 5.15
C HIS A 43 -4.12 -6.53 6.22
N TRP A 44 -5.41 -6.65 5.93
CA TRP A 44 -6.46 -6.20 6.86
C TRP A 44 -6.60 -7.11 8.08
N ARG A 45 -6.21 -8.38 7.97
CA ARG A 45 -6.14 -9.28 9.12
C ARG A 45 -4.98 -8.90 10.05
N ILE A 46 -3.85 -8.50 9.48
CA ILE A 46 -2.69 -8.03 10.25
C ILE A 46 -3.04 -6.73 10.98
N GLU A 47 -3.68 -5.78 10.29
CA GLU A 47 -4.12 -4.52 10.92
C GLU A 47 -5.11 -4.80 12.06
N GLY A 48 -6.06 -5.69 11.86
CA GLY A 48 -7.00 -6.09 12.91
C GLY A 48 -6.29 -6.71 14.11
N ALA A 49 -5.32 -7.59 13.87
CA ALA A 49 -4.55 -8.22 14.94
C ALA A 49 -3.73 -7.20 15.73
N ILE A 50 -3.07 -6.27 15.05
CA ILE A 50 -2.21 -5.27 15.69
C ILE A 50 -3.02 -4.28 16.53
N TRP A 51 -4.08 -3.72 15.95
CA TRP A 51 -4.80 -2.61 16.57
C TRP A 51 -5.92 -3.04 17.51
N PHE A 52 -6.51 -4.20 17.28
CA PHE A 52 -7.71 -4.66 17.99
C PHE A 52 -7.54 -6.05 18.62
N ASN A 53 -6.35 -6.65 18.49
CA ASN A 53 -6.09 -8.01 18.97
C ASN A 53 -7.10 -9.02 18.40
N ASP A 54 -7.55 -8.79 17.17
CA ASP A 54 -8.56 -9.59 16.48
C ASP A 54 -8.31 -9.57 14.98
N LYS A 55 -7.76 -10.66 14.45
CA LYS A 55 -7.49 -10.78 13.01
C LYS A 55 -8.74 -10.70 12.14
N ASN A 56 -9.92 -10.94 12.73
CA ASN A 56 -11.19 -10.89 12.01
C ASN A 56 -11.95 -9.57 12.22
N HIS A 57 -11.33 -8.59 12.87
CA HIS A 57 -11.97 -7.30 13.14
C HIS A 57 -12.55 -6.65 11.88
N PHE A 58 -11.80 -6.68 10.78
CA PHE A 58 -12.20 -6.11 9.49
C PHE A 58 -12.76 -7.15 8.52
N VAL A 59 -12.96 -8.39 8.95
CA VAL A 59 -13.37 -9.50 8.08
C VAL A 59 -14.87 -9.73 8.18
N ASP A 60 -15.54 -9.77 7.03
CA ASP A 60 -16.92 -10.21 6.90
C ASP A 60 -16.88 -11.68 6.44
N LEU A 61 -17.01 -12.60 7.39
CA LEU A 61 -16.91 -14.04 7.12
C LEU A 61 -18.06 -14.55 6.25
N GLU A 62 -19.24 -13.96 6.37
CA GLU A 62 -20.41 -14.35 5.59
C GLU A 62 -20.24 -14.00 4.11
N ARG A 63 -19.79 -12.80 3.82
CA ARG A 63 -19.57 -12.32 2.44
C ARG A 63 -18.23 -12.73 1.87
N LYS A 64 -17.33 -13.25 2.69
CA LYS A 64 -15.94 -13.53 2.33
C LYS A 64 -15.27 -12.30 1.72
N CYS A 65 -15.37 -11.20 2.45
CA CYS A 65 -14.79 -9.92 2.08
C CYS A 65 -14.38 -9.15 3.34
N PHE A 66 -13.97 -7.92 3.17
CA PHE A 66 -13.59 -7.03 4.27
C PHE A 66 -14.64 -5.96 4.49
N LYS A 67 -14.68 -5.43 5.71
CA LYS A 67 -15.61 -4.37 6.12
C LYS A 67 -15.05 -3.00 5.68
N MET A 68 -15.24 -2.66 4.41
CA MET A 68 -14.61 -1.48 3.77
C MET A 68 -14.88 -0.18 4.53
N ASN A 69 -16.13 0.08 4.94
CA ASN A 69 -16.45 1.33 5.63
C ASN A 69 -15.77 1.44 7.00
N GLU A 70 -15.65 0.33 7.71
CA GLU A 70 -14.94 0.29 9.00
C GLU A 70 -13.43 0.49 8.81
N ILE A 71 -12.88 -0.08 7.74
CA ILE A 71 -11.47 0.13 7.36
C ILE A 71 -11.22 1.61 7.08
N ILE A 72 -12.06 2.25 6.28
CA ILE A 72 -11.90 3.67 5.93
C ILE A 72 -11.98 4.54 7.20
N ALA A 73 -12.95 4.27 8.08
CA ALA A 73 -13.06 4.99 9.35
C ALA A 73 -11.81 4.81 10.23
N PHE A 74 -11.29 3.60 10.30
CA PHE A 74 -10.06 3.28 11.02
C PHE A 74 -8.85 4.05 10.46
N LEU A 75 -8.67 4.04 9.15
CA LEU A 75 -7.55 4.73 8.50
C LEU A 75 -7.60 6.25 8.72
N ASN A 76 -8.79 6.84 8.66
CA ASN A 76 -8.98 8.26 8.97
C ASN A 76 -8.68 8.57 10.44
N ASP A 77 -9.13 7.71 11.34
CA ASP A 77 -8.90 7.87 12.78
C ASP A 77 -7.40 7.77 13.14
N LYS A 78 -6.71 6.79 12.58
CA LYS A 78 -5.29 6.54 12.88
C LYS A 78 -4.32 7.39 12.06
N GLY A 79 -4.79 8.05 11.02
CA GLY A 79 -3.92 8.83 10.14
C GLY A 79 -3.03 7.97 9.27
N ILE A 80 -3.62 7.02 8.55
CA ILE A 80 -2.91 6.11 7.66
C ILE A 80 -3.32 6.39 6.21
N ALA A 81 -2.35 6.69 5.36
CA ALA A 81 -2.54 6.88 3.93
C ALA A 81 -2.14 5.63 3.16
N LEU A 82 -2.77 5.42 2.02
CA LEU A 82 -2.53 4.25 1.16
C LEU A 82 -2.39 4.65 -0.29
N TYR A 83 -1.42 4.08 -0.97
CA TYR A 83 -1.34 4.04 -2.42
C TYR A 83 -0.38 2.91 -2.85
N ASP A 84 0.05 2.94 -4.12
CA ASP A 84 1.01 1.99 -4.68
C ASP A 84 2.15 2.73 -5.38
N THR A 85 3.27 2.06 -5.60
CA THR A 85 4.45 2.67 -6.22
C THR A 85 4.33 2.81 -7.73
N ALA A 86 3.38 2.13 -8.36
CA ALA A 86 3.08 2.28 -9.78
C ALA A 86 1.68 2.85 -9.98
N SER A 87 1.55 3.81 -10.88
CA SER A 87 0.26 4.36 -11.31
C SER A 87 -0.21 3.75 -12.63
N ALA A 88 0.69 3.12 -13.40
CA ALA A 88 0.35 2.34 -14.58
C ALA A 88 1.35 1.21 -14.78
N VAL A 89 0.84 0.05 -15.17
CA VAL A 89 1.63 -1.15 -15.41
C VAL A 89 1.21 -1.86 -16.69
N ASN A 90 2.11 -2.71 -17.19
CA ASN A 90 1.79 -3.75 -18.15
C ASN A 90 1.88 -5.09 -17.42
N ARG A 91 0.77 -5.79 -17.34
CA ARG A 91 0.73 -7.08 -16.65
C ARG A 91 1.10 -8.18 -17.64
N LEU A 92 2.28 -8.77 -17.45
CA LEU A 92 2.82 -9.78 -18.38
C LEU A 92 2.08 -11.12 -18.31
N LYS A 93 1.48 -11.41 -17.14
CA LYS A 93 0.60 -12.57 -16.94
C LYS A 93 -0.60 -12.14 -16.12
N ASP A 94 -1.76 -12.77 -16.37
CA ASP A 94 -3.00 -12.48 -15.67
C ASP A 94 -3.02 -13.09 -14.26
N ASN A 95 -2.14 -12.57 -13.38
CA ASN A 95 -2.09 -12.96 -11.98
C ASN A 95 -1.62 -11.78 -11.12
N ALA A 96 -1.57 -11.97 -9.81
CA ALA A 96 -1.26 -10.92 -8.86
C ALA A 96 0.23 -10.83 -8.51
N SER A 97 1.09 -11.64 -9.14
CA SER A 97 2.51 -11.68 -8.81
C SER A 97 3.24 -10.43 -9.29
N ASP A 98 4.01 -9.81 -8.38
CA ASP A 98 4.88 -8.67 -8.70
C ASP A 98 5.90 -8.98 -9.78
N ALA A 99 6.33 -10.24 -9.90
CA ALA A 99 7.29 -10.68 -10.91
C ALA A 99 6.80 -10.46 -12.34
N PHE A 100 5.48 -10.36 -12.54
CA PHE A 100 4.86 -10.18 -13.86
C PHE A 100 4.28 -8.78 -14.06
N LEU A 101 4.69 -7.81 -13.23
CA LEU A 101 4.34 -6.41 -13.40
C LEU A 101 5.50 -5.65 -14.02
N GLU A 102 5.27 -5.11 -15.20
CA GLU A 102 6.17 -4.16 -15.84
C GLU A 102 5.64 -2.76 -15.56
N ILE A 103 6.42 -1.93 -14.85
CA ILE A 103 5.98 -0.59 -14.48
C ILE A 103 6.11 0.33 -15.69
N VAL A 104 4.99 0.92 -16.09
CA VAL A 104 4.91 1.87 -17.20
C VAL A 104 5.00 3.30 -16.66
N GLU A 105 4.33 3.58 -15.54
CA GLU A 105 4.33 4.90 -14.92
C GLU A 105 4.51 4.75 -13.41
N ARG A 106 5.52 5.42 -12.88
CA ARG A 106 5.81 5.42 -11.44
C ARG A 106 5.03 6.52 -10.74
N THR A 107 4.61 6.22 -9.52
CA THR A 107 3.94 7.19 -8.65
C THR A 107 4.90 8.33 -8.29
N ASP A 108 4.42 9.56 -8.37
CA ASP A 108 5.14 10.73 -7.84
C ASP A 108 4.91 10.80 -6.32
N ILE A 109 5.82 10.18 -5.57
CA ILE A 109 5.70 10.06 -4.11
C ILE A 109 5.72 11.43 -3.44
N ASN A 110 6.55 12.36 -3.92
CA ASN A 110 6.60 13.72 -3.36
C ASN A 110 5.27 14.46 -3.53
N ALA A 111 4.57 14.24 -4.64
CA ALA A 111 3.24 14.82 -4.84
C ALA A 111 2.24 14.31 -3.80
N LEU A 112 2.31 13.03 -3.45
CA LEU A 112 1.48 12.47 -2.38
C LEU A 112 1.84 13.09 -1.02
N LEU A 113 3.14 13.14 -0.70
CA LEU A 113 3.61 13.65 0.59
C LEU A 113 3.25 15.13 0.82
N LYS A 114 3.20 15.93 -0.24
CA LYS A 114 2.77 17.35 -0.14
C LYS A 114 1.32 17.46 0.36
N ARG A 115 0.47 16.48 0.09
CA ARG A 115 -0.93 16.47 0.51
C ARG A 115 -1.11 15.96 1.93
N ILE A 116 -0.08 15.34 2.52
CA ILE A 116 -0.07 14.81 3.88
C ILE A 116 1.20 15.29 4.60
N PRO A 117 1.29 16.61 4.92
CA PRO A 117 2.54 17.19 5.41
C PRO A 117 3.00 16.68 6.78
N GLN A 118 2.14 16.02 7.55
CA GLN A 118 2.49 15.38 8.82
C GLN A 118 3.12 14.00 8.65
N CYS A 119 3.15 13.45 7.44
CA CYS A 119 3.67 12.12 7.16
C CYS A 119 5.20 12.10 7.29
N LYS A 120 5.71 11.25 8.17
CA LYS A 120 7.15 11.07 8.42
C LYS A 120 7.62 9.65 8.20
N ALA A 121 6.73 8.77 7.76
CA ALA A 121 7.03 7.38 7.56
C ALA A 121 6.36 6.85 6.30
N ILE A 122 7.11 6.08 5.52
CA ILE A 122 6.58 5.25 4.44
C ILE A 122 6.77 3.80 4.88
N ALA A 123 5.72 3.00 4.77
CA ALA A 123 5.78 1.56 5.02
C ALA A 123 5.53 0.84 3.70
N THR A 124 6.43 -0.06 3.32
CA THR A 124 6.26 -0.84 2.09
C THR A 124 5.88 -2.27 2.40
N THR A 125 5.02 -2.82 1.55
CA THR A 125 4.62 -4.22 1.58
C THR A 125 5.22 -4.92 0.36
N GLY A 126 6.25 -5.74 0.60
CA GLY A 126 6.94 -6.49 -0.43
C GLY A 126 8.22 -5.83 -0.96
N GLU A 127 9.03 -6.64 -1.63
CA GLU A 127 10.35 -6.22 -2.11
C GLU A 127 10.26 -5.20 -3.24
N LYS A 128 9.37 -5.44 -4.21
CA LYS A 128 9.24 -4.56 -5.39
C LYS A 128 8.90 -3.13 -4.98
N ALA A 129 7.93 -2.95 -4.10
CA ALA A 129 7.57 -1.63 -3.58
C ALA A 129 8.75 -0.98 -2.84
N THR A 130 9.48 -1.75 -2.04
CA THR A 130 10.65 -1.26 -1.31
C THR A 130 11.73 -0.75 -2.26
N VAL A 131 12.05 -1.52 -3.29
CA VAL A 131 13.04 -1.14 -4.30
C VAL A 131 12.61 0.14 -5.04
N GLU A 132 11.34 0.23 -5.43
CA GLU A 132 10.83 1.42 -6.11
C GLU A 132 10.90 2.69 -5.24
N VAL A 133 10.57 2.59 -3.96
CA VAL A 133 10.71 3.72 -3.03
C VAL A 133 12.17 4.14 -2.88
N CYS A 134 13.06 3.18 -2.68
CA CYS A 134 14.50 3.47 -2.57
C CYS A 134 15.03 4.13 -3.84
N ASN A 135 14.67 3.63 -5.02
CA ASN A 135 15.07 4.23 -6.29
C ASN A 135 14.54 5.66 -6.45
N TYR A 136 13.30 5.90 -6.03
CA TYR A 136 12.69 7.24 -6.09
C TYR A 136 13.50 8.26 -5.28
N PHE A 137 14.02 7.87 -4.12
CA PHE A 137 14.81 8.74 -3.24
C PHE A 137 16.32 8.59 -3.44
N ASN A 138 16.78 7.91 -4.49
CA ASN A 138 18.19 7.68 -4.81
C ASN A 138 18.97 6.96 -3.68
N ILE A 139 18.31 6.01 -3.03
CA ILE A 139 18.92 5.19 -1.99
C ILE A 139 19.33 3.85 -2.60
N SER A 140 20.63 3.53 -2.56
CA SER A 140 21.16 2.29 -3.13
C SER A 140 21.05 1.09 -2.19
N GLU A 141 20.98 1.33 -0.88
CA GLU A 141 20.84 0.27 0.11
C GLU A 141 19.36 -0.06 0.30
N ILE A 142 19.00 -1.33 0.01
CA ILE A 142 17.62 -1.80 0.17
C ILE A 142 17.50 -2.48 1.53
N PRO A 143 16.63 -2.00 2.43
CA PRO A 143 16.47 -2.63 3.73
C PRO A 143 15.89 -4.04 3.60
N SER A 144 16.34 -4.95 4.44
CA SER A 144 15.75 -6.28 4.55
C SER A 144 14.41 -6.22 5.30
N PRO A 145 13.57 -7.28 5.22
CA PRO A 145 12.28 -7.29 5.92
C PRO A 145 12.42 -6.95 7.41
N ASN A 146 11.45 -6.23 7.94
CA ASN A 146 11.38 -5.76 9.32
C ASN A 146 12.49 -4.76 9.71
N ASN A 147 13.10 -4.13 8.73
CA ASN A 147 14.11 -3.09 8.94
C ASN A 147 13.66 -1.76 8.35
N SER A 148 14.37 -0.71 8.73
CA SER A 148 14.08 0.65 8.27
C SER A 148 15.34 1.36 7.79
N ILE A 149 15.15 2.38 6.98
CA ILE A 149 16.21 3.23 6.49
C ILE A 149 15.70 4.67 6.38
N LEU A 150 16.59 5.64 6.63
CA LEU A 150 16.26 7.05 6.44
C LEU A 150 16.30 7.39 4.95
N LEU A 151 15.20 7.91 4.41
CA LEU A 151 15.11 8.34 3.01
C LEU A 151 15.62 9.78 2.83
N ARG A 152 15.26 10.64 3.75
CA ARG A 152 15.68 12.04 3.86
C ARG A 152 15.34 12.53 5.25
N GLU A 153 15.70 13.77 5.60
CA GLU A 153 15.36 14.36 6.89
C GLU A 153 13.86 14.23 7.18
N ASN A 154 13.52 13.70 8.34
CA ASN A 154 12.15 13.48 8.82
C ASN A 154 11.31 12.51 7.97
N LEU A 155 11.93 11.63 7.19
CA LEU A 155 11.21 10.62 6.43
C LEU A 155 11.95 9.28 6.47
N LYS A 156 11.34 8.29 7.10
CA LYS A 156 11.85 6.93 7.20
C LYS A 156 11.03 5.96 6.37
N LEU A 157 11.72 4.98 5.79
CA LEU A 157 11.10 3.83 5.14
C LEU A 157 11.17 2.63 6.08
N TYR A 158 10.03 1.98 6.29
CA TYR A 158 9.90 0.73 7.02
C TYR A 158 9.49 -0.36 6.04
N ARG A 159 10.32 -1.40 5.90
CA ARG A 159 9.96 -2.57 5.09
C ARG A 159 9.31 -3.61 5.97
N LEU A 160 8.07 -3.95 5.66
CA LEU A 160 7.28 -4.97 6.36
C LEU A 160 7.50 -6.34 5.76
#